data_d166a92d17ab831c0edbe3d80e97975b
#
_entry.id   d166a92d17ab831c0edbe3d80e97975b
#
_cell.length_a   1.000
_cell.length_b   1.000
_cell.length_c   1.000
_cell.angle_alpha   90.00
_cell.angle_beta   90.00
_cell.angle_gamma   90.00
#
_symmetry.space_group_name_H-M   'P 1'
#
loop_
_entity.id
_entity.type
_entity.pdbx_description
1 polymer ?
#
loop_
_entity_poly.entity_id
_entity_poly.type
_entity_poly.pdbx_seq_one_letter_code
_entity_poly.pdbx_strand_id
1 'polypeptide(L)'
;MSKKNYAVTIAGGGSTFTPGIALMLLEERDRFPVSKVTFYDNNAERQETVAKACEIYFHENAPEVEFNYTTDPETAFTGTDFVLAHIRVGLYAMRELDEKIPLKYGCVGQETCGAGGIAYGMRSIGGVIEILDYMEKYSPNAWMLNYSNPAAIVAEACRVLRPNSRIINICDMPIDLMDKMSRMCGIKDRRELQYSYYGLNHFGWWSKIYDKEGNDLMPQIKEHMAKNGYLDGIEHEAGKEQHVEESWIHTFGKAKDVYAVDPETIPNTYLKYYLYPDYVVETSDPNYTRANEVMDGREKKVFGACRDIIAKGTAKDGGFEPDVHANYIVDLACALAENTLERFLLIVPNDGAVPNFDPTAMVEVPCIVGSNGFEKICQGPIPQFQKGLMEQQVSVEKLVVQAWVEGSYQKLWQALTLSKTIPSASVAKQILDELIEANKDFWPELK
;
A
#
# COMPACT_ATOMS: atom_id res chain seq x y z
N MET A 1 7.18 -3.56 34.61
CA MET A 1 7.08 -2.17 34.11
C MET A 1 5.65 -1.99 33.62
N SER A 2 4.96 -0.89 33.93
CA SER A 2 3.64 -0.63 33.37
C SER A 2 3.81 -0.47 31.85
N LYS A 3 2.98 -1.15 31.04
CA LYS A 3 2.97 -0.96 29.60
C LYS A 3 2.79 0.54 29.31
N LYS A 4 3.62 1.10 28.45
CA LYS A 4 3.45 2.46 27.98
C LYS A 4 2.18 2.53 27.14
N ASN A 5 1.29 3.47 27.42
CA ASN A 5 0.15 3.75 26.56
C ASN A 5 0.58 4.66 25.42
N TYR A 6 0.15 4.35 24.20
CA TYR A 6 0.58 5.05 22.98
C TYR A 6 -0.49 6.03 22.49
N ALA A 7 -0.04 7.18 21.99
CA ALA A 7 -0.85 8.11 21.23
C ALA A 7 -0.65 7.87 19.73
N VAL A 8 -1.74 7.73 18.99
CA VAL A 8 -1.73 7.41 17.56
C VAL A 8 -2.47 8.49 16.79
N THR A 9 -1.85 9.00 15.73
CA THR A 9 -2.50 9.89 14.76
C THR A 9 -2.73 9.12 13.46
N ILE A 10 -3.97 9.10 12.97
CA ILE A 10 -4.32 8.51 11.68
C ILE A 10 -4.45 9.64 10.66
N ALA A 11 -3.47 9.77 9.77
CA ALA A 11 -3.49 10.72 8.66
C ALA A 11 -4.19 10.09 7.44
N GLY A 12 -5.30 10.70 7.04
CA GLY A 12 -6.30 10.17 6.12
C GLY A 12 -7.58 9.78 6.87
N GLY A 13 -7.96 10.58 7.90
CA GLY A 13 -9.10 10.35 8.79
C GLY A 13 -10.44 10.16 8.07
N GLY A 14 -10.60 10.71 6.86
CA GLY A 14 -11.77 10.52 6.00
C GLY A 14 -11.68 9.35 5.01
N SER A 15 -10.67 8.47 5.12
CA SER A 15 -10.51 7.32 4.24
C SER A 15 -11.50 6.20 4.55
N THR A 16 -11.85 5.42 3.52
CA THR A 16 -12.66 4.20 3.68
C THR A 16 -11.96 3.09 4.47
N PHE A 17 -10.64 3.16 4.67
CA PHE A 17 -9.87 2.23 5.48
C PHE A 17 -9.82 2.62 6.97
N THR A 18 -10.05 3.89 7.28
CA THR A 18 -9.91 4.43 8.65
C THR A 18 -10.77 3.71 9.68
N PRO A 19 -12.05 3.38 9.43
CA PRO A 19 -12.85 2.63 10.41
C PRO A 19 -12.23 1.27 10.76
N GLY A 20 -11.78 0.49 9.75
CA GLY A 20 -11.15 -0.81 9.98
C GLY A 20 -9.85 -0.72 10.77
N ILE A 21 -9.01 0.28 10.49
CA ILE A 21 -7.78 0.54 11.25
C ILE A 21 -8.11 0.92 12.71
N ALA A 22 -9.10 1.78 12.91
CA ALA A 22 -9.53 2.20 14.24
C ALA A 22 -10.06 1.03 15.08
N LEU A 23 -10.88 0.16 14.49
CA LEU A 23 -11.36 -1.06 15.14
C LEU A 23 -10.19 -1.97 15.53
N MET A 24 -9.24 -2.19 14.62
CA MET A 24 -8.08 -3.03 14.86
C MET A 24 -7.22 -2.51 16.02
N LEU A 25 -7.02 -1.20 16.12
CA LEU A 25 -6.29 -0.60 17.26
C LEU A 25 -6.97 -0.93 18.60
N LEU A 26 -8.30 -1.02 18.62
CA LEU A 26 -9.06 -1.37 19.83
C LEU A 26 -9.07 -2.88 20.13
N GLU A 27 -9.16 -3.72 19.12
CA GLU A 27 -9.08 -5.18 19.26
C GLU A 27 -7.72 -5.62 19.78
N GLU A 28 -6.65 -4.98 19.32
CA GLU A 28 -5.26 -5.30 19.66
C GLU A 28 -4.73 -4.52 20.89
N ARG A 29 -5.59 -3.81 21.63
CA ARG A 29 -5.17 -2.96 22.76
C ARG A 29 -4.45 -3.72 23.89
N ASP A 30 -4.64 -5.02 24.01
CA ASP A 30 -3.89 -5.84 24.96
C ASP A 30 -2.40 -5.96 24.59
N ARG A 31 -2.10 -5.93 23.30
CA ARG A 31 -0.74 -5.97 22.74
C ARG A 31 -0.20 -4.56 22.50
N PHE A 32 -1.04 -3.68 21.99
CA PHE A 32 -0.71 -2.30 21.65
C PHE A 32 -1.67 -1.33 22.38
N PRO A 33 -1.40 -1.04 23.66
CA PRO A 33 -2.29 -0.21 24.48
C PRO A 33 -2.27 1.24 23.98
N VAL A 34 -3.39 1.69 23.43
CA VAL A 34 -3.59 3.08 23.01
C VAL A 34 -4.30 3.87 24.10
N SER A 35 -3.85 5.09 24.37
CA SER A 35 -4.50 6.04 25.27
C SER A 35 -5.17 7.19 24.54
N LYS A 36 -4.73 7.45 23.30
CA LYS A 36 -5.25 8.52 22.47
C LYS A 36 -5.22 8.12 21.00
N VAL A 37 -6.32 8.38 20.28
CA VAL A 37 -6.41 8.26 18.82
C VAL A 37 -6.90 9.59 18.26
N THR A 38 -6.16 10.16 17.32
CA THR A 38 -6.54 11.41 16.65
C THR A 38 -6.62 11.19 15.14
N PHE A 39 -7.75 11.50 14.54
CA PHE A 39 -7.87 11.52 13.08
C PHE A 39 -7.46 12.90 12.55
N TYR A 40 -6.64 12.88 11.51
CA TYR A 40 -6.26 14.05 10.74
C TYR A 40 -6.63 13.87 9.27
N ASP A 41 -7.30 14.87 8.70
CA ASP A 41 -7.57 14.96 7.26
C ASP A 41 -7.66 16.44 6.87
N ASN A 42 -7.28 16.78 5.65
CA ASN A 42 -7.46 18.13 5.12
C ASN A 42 -8.88 18.36 4.55
N ASN A 43 -9.70 17.31 4.43
CA ASN A 43 -11.09 17.37 4.03
C ASN A 43 -12.02 17.20 5.24
N ALA A 44 -12.43 18.31 5.84
CA ALA A 44 -13.24 18.34 7.06
C ALA A 44 -14.55 17.57 6.93
N GLU A 45 -15.31 17.78 5.82
CA GLU A 45 -16.64 17.16 5.62
C GLU A 45 -16.54 15.64 5.50
N ARG A 46 -15.57 15.16 4.71
CA ARG A 46 -15.32 13.73 4.54
C ARG A 46 -14.88 13.08 5.85
N GLN A 47 -13.96 13.72 6.56
CA GLN A 47 -13.47 13.23 7.85
C GLN A 47 -14.59 13.18 8.90
N GLU A 48 -15.42 14.22 9.00
CA GLU A 48 -16.45 14.32 10.02
C GLU A 48 -17.40 13.13 9.99
N THR A 49 -17.78 12.65 8.81
CA THR A 49 -18.67 11.48 8.66
C THR A 49 -18.03 10.22 9.23
N VAL A 50 -16.77 9.96 8.93
CA VAL A 50 -16.04 8.79 9.43
C VAL A 50 -15.75 8.93 10.92
N ALA A 51 -15.29 10.11 11.33
CA ALA A 51 -14.88 10.37 12.71
C ALA A 51 -16.03 10.27 13.70
N LYS A 52 -17.21 10.85 13.39
CA LYS A 52 -18.41 10.76 14.25
C LYS A 52 -18.88 9.31 14.45
N ALA A 53 -18.82 8.49 13.42
CA ALA A 53 -19.16 7.08 13.55
C ALA A 53 -18.14 6.33 14.42
N CYS A 54 -16.84 6.60 14.23
CA CYS A 54 -15.80 6.03 15.06
C CYS A 54 -15.84 6.55 16.51
N GLU A 55 -16.16 7.82 16.73
CA GLU A 55 -16.36 8.40 18.08
C GLU A 55 -17.40 7.64 18.89
N ILE A 56 -18.55 7.32 18.27
CA ILE A 56 -19.58 6.49 18.90
C ILE A 56 -19.01 5.10 19.24
N TYR A 57 -18.27 4.49 18.32
CA TYR A 57 -17.68 3.20 18.54
C TYR A 57 -16.66 3.20 19.70
N PHE A 58 -15.78 4.21 19.76
CA PHE A 58 -14.81 4.37 20.85
C PHE A 58 -15.51 4.61 22.18
N HIS A 59 -16.52 5.46 22.21
CA HIS A 59 -17.27 5.75 23.42
C HIS A 59 -17.97 4.50 23.98
N GLU A 60 -18.48 3.62 23.12
CA GLU A 60 -19.18 2.40 23.56
C GLU A 60 -18.20 1.27 23.99
N ASN A 61 -17.04 1.15 23.34
CA ASN A 61 -16.16 -0.03 23.49
C ASN A 61 -14.84 0.26 24.21
N ALA A 62 -14.40 1.51 24.28
CA ALA A 62 -13.16 1.93 24.91
C ALA A 62 -13.24 3.39 25.41
N PRO A 63 -14.16 3.70 26.34
CA PRO A 63 -14.36 5.07 26.85
C PRO A 63 -13.14 5.65 27.56
N GLU A 64 -12.14 4.83 27.91
CA GLU A 64 -10.87 5.24 28.48
C GLU A 64 -9.88 5.79 27.43
N VAL A 65 -10.12 5.57 26.15
CA VAL A 65 -9.28 6.08 25.06
C VAL A 65 -9.76 7.46 24.65
N GLU A 66 -8.88 8.45 24.71
CA GLU A 66 -9.18 9.80 24.19
C GLU A 66 -9.28 9.76 22.67
N PHE A 67 -10.48 10.02 22.15
CA PHE A 67 -10.72 10.09 20.71
C PHE A 67 -10.93 11.53 20.26
N ASN A 68 -10.20 11.95 19.22
CA ASN A 68 -10.29 13.28 18.62
C ASN A 68 -10.22 13.23 17.10
N TYR A 69 -10.72 14.27 16.43
CA TYR A 69 -10.49 14.49 15.00
C TYR A 69 -10.37 15.98 14.70
N THR A 70 -9.48 16.33 13.75
CA THR A 70 -9.20 17.73 13.44
C THR A 70 -8.57 17.86 12.05
N THR A 71 -8.69 19.07 11.49
CA THR A 71 -7.95 19.50 10.30
C THR A 71 -6.73 20.37 10.65
N ASP A 72 -6.52 20.64 11.94
CA ASP A 72 -5.36 21.40 12.41
C ASP A 72 -4.18 20.47 12.69
N PRO A 73 -3.05 20.61 11.96
CA PRO A 73 -1.92 19.70 12.12
C PRO A 73 -1.22 19.83 13.49
N GLU A 74 -1.19 20.99 14.10
CA GLU A 74 -0.59 21.15 15.43
C GLU A 74 -1.34 20.32 16.47
N THR A 75 -2.66 20.40 16.47
CA THR A 75 -3.51 19.61 17.37
C THR A 75 -3.40 18.12 17.08
N ALA A 76 -3.33 17.73 15.80
CA ALA A 76 -3.31 16.33 15.40
C ALA A 76 -2.00 15.62 15.73
N PHE A 77 -0.87 16.28 15.54
CA PHE A 77 0.44 15.63 15.61
C PHE A 77 1.18 15.89 16.92
N THR A 78 0.76 16.84 17.76
CA THR A 78 1.42 17.10 19.05
C THR A 78 1.25 15.94 20.01
N GLY A 79 2.39 15.38 20.45
CA GLY A 79 2.44 14.30 21.44
C GLY A 79 2.05 12.92 20.91
N THR A 80 2.01 12.73 19.59
CA THR A 80 1.81 11.40 18.99
C THR A 80 3.07 10.53 19.11
N ASP A 81 2.91 9.24 19.33
CA ASP A 81 3.99 8.25 19.27
C ASP A 81 4.08 7.59 17.89
N PHE A 82 2.92 7.41 17.22
CA PHE A 82 2.81 6.79 15.89
C PHE A 82 1.89 7.59 14.98
N VAL A 83 2.29 7.74 13.73
CA VAL A 83 1.47 8.28 12.64
C VAL A 83 1.18 7.16 11.66
N LEU A 84 -0.09 6.80 11.47
CA LEU A 84 -0.54 5.85 10.45
C LEU A 84 -1.03 6.65 9.25
N ALA A 85 -0.26 6.67 8.16
CA ALA A 85 -0.56 7.50 7.00
C ALA A 85 -1.06 6.67 5.82
N HIS A 86 -2.27 6.97 5.35
CA HIS A 86 -2.90 6.33 4.18
C HIS A 86 -3.74 7.34 3.38
N ILE A 87 -3.11 8.43 3.02
CA ILE A 87 -3.75 9.52 2.28
C ILE A 87 -3.91 9.19 0.79
N ARG A 88 -4.91 9.83 0.18
CA ARG A 88 -5.12 9.80 -1.28
C ARG A 88 -5.39 11.20 -1.80
N VAL A 89 -4.37 11.84 -2.37
CA VAL A 89 -4.50 13.15 -2.98
C VAL A 89 -5.35 13.04 -4.25
N GLY A 90 -6.39 13.87 -4.36
CA GLY A 90 -7.33 13.88 -5.49
C GLY A 90 -8.46 12.84 -5.40
N LEU A 91 -8.49 12.01 -4.34
CA LEU A 91 -9.56 11.02 -4.06
C LEU A 91 -9.77 10.05 -5.24
N TYR A 92 -10.96 9.45 -5.32
CA TYR A 92 -11.31 8.48 -6.38
C TYR A 92 -11.58 9.15 -7.74
N ALA A 93 -11.98 10.41 -7.77
CA ALA A 93 -12.16 11.14 -9.02
C ALA A 93 -10.87 11.22 -9.84
N MET A 94 -9.74 11.50 -9.18
CA MET A 94 -8.44 11.50 -9.86
C MET A 94 -7.96 10.09 -10.19
N ARG A 95 -8.25 9.09 -9.35
CA ARG A 95 -7.97 7.70 -9.67
C ARG A 95 -8.69 7.25 -10.95
N GLU A 96 -9.94 7.65 -11.13
CA GLU A 96 -10.69 7.35 -12.34
C GLU A 96 -9.98 7.89 -13.60
N LEU A 97 -9.45 9.11 -13.53
CA LEU A 97 -8.64 9.69 -14.62
C LEU A 97 -7.31 8.96 -14.82
N ASP A 98 -6.62 8.57 -13.74
CA ASP A 98 -5.39 7.78 -13.80
C ASP A 98 -5.57 6.45 -14.52
N GLU A 99 -6.75 5.84 -14.39
CA GLU A 99 -7.08 4.58 -15.04
C GLU A 99 -7.59 4.79 -16.48
N LYS A 100 -8.47 5.78 -16.72
CA LYS A 100 -9.12 6.00 -18.02
C LYS A 100 -8.22 6.68 -19.05
N ILE A 101 -7.37 7.62 -18.65
CA ILE A 101 -6.48 8.31 -19.60
C ILE A 101 -5.54 7.34 -20.32
N PRO A 102 -4.77 6.47 -19.64
CA PRO A 102 -3.92 5.51 -20.33
C PRO A 102 -4.70 4.53 -21.23
N LEU A 103 -5.88 4.06 -20.78
CA LEU A 103 -6.71 3.15 -21.55
C LEU A 103 -7.15 3.75 -22.90
N LYS A 104 -7.42 5.04 -22.95
CA LYS A 104 -7.73 5.77 -24.18
C LYS A 104 -6.64 5.63 -25.25
N TYR A 105 -5.39 5.45 -24.84
CA TYR A 105 -4.23 5.26 -25.71
C TYR A 105 -3.79 3.80 -25.84
N GLY A 106 -4.63 2.85 -25.42
CA GLY A 106 -4.30 1.42 -25.47
C GLY A 106 -3.19 1.01 -24.49
N CYS A 107 -3.04 1.75 -23.40
CA CYS A 107 -2.07 1.47 -22.35
C CYS A 107 -2.78 1.05 -21.06
N VAL A 108 -2.06 0.33 -20.18
CA VAL A 108 -2.58 -0.13 -18.90
C VAL A 108 -3.12 1.02 -18.06
N GLY A 109 -4.39 0.95 -17.69
CA GLY A 109 -5.07 1.85 -16.77
C GLY A 109 -5.15 1.24 -15.37
N GLN A 110 -4.19 1.56 -14.51
CA GLN A 110 -4.11 1.05 -13.14
C GLN A 110 -3.53 2.12 -12.21
N GLU A 111 -4.04 2.19 -10.97
CA GLU A 111 -3.75 3.29 -10.04
C GLU A 111 -2.30 3.36 -9.55
N THR A 112 -1.58 2.23 -9.49
CA THR A 112 -0.22 2.17 -8.91
C THR A 112 0.83 1.68 -9.89
N CYS A 113 0.43 1.25 -11.09
CA CYS A 113 1.31 0.73 -12.13
C CYS A 113 1.21 1.57 -13.42
N GLY A 114 2.31 1.65 -14.18
CA GLY A 114 2.32 2.34 -15.46
C GLY A 114 2.03 3.84 -15.36
N ALA A 115 1.37 4.40 -16.38
CA ALA A 115 1.08 5.83 -16.45
C ALA A 115 0.18 6.32 -15.31
N GLY A 116 -0.83 5.54 -14.94
CA GLY A 116 -1.70 5.87 -13.80
C GLY A 116 -0.94 5.93 -12.47
N GLY A 117 -0.04 4.94 -12.24
CA GLY A 117 0.84 4.94 -11.07
C GLY A 117 1.79 6.14 -11.04
N ILE A 118 2.33 6.54 -12.19
CA ILE A 118 3.16 7.74 -12.33
C ILE A 118 2.35 9.00 -11.98
N ALA A 119 1.13 9.12 -12.51
CA ALA A 119 0.26 10.27 -12.25
C ALA A 119 -0.12 10.36 -10.77
N TYR A 120 -0.51 9.26 -10.17
CA TYR A 120 -0.83 9.21 -8.75
C TYR A 120 0.41 9.49 -7.87
N GLY A 121 1.59 8.98 -8.25
CA GLY A 121 2.85 9.26 -7.56
C GLY A 121 3.18 10.74 -7.53
N MET A 122 3.10 11.42 -8.66
CA MET A 122 3.29 12.87 -8.76
C MET A 122 2.36 13.68 -7.82
N ARG A 123 1.13 13.21 -7.55
CA ARG A 123 0.23 13.83 -6.59
C ARG A 123 0.57 13.46 -5.14
N SER A 124 0.92 12.19 -4.91
CA SER A 124 1.11 11.66 -3.54
C SER A 124 2.37 12.20 -2.85
N ILE A 125 3.43 12.49 -3.61
CA ILE A 125 4.71 12.96 -3.06
C ILE A 125 4.49 14.16 -2.14
N GLY A 126 3.84 15.23 -2.62
CA GLY A 126 3.63 16.44 -1.85
C GLY A 126 2.84 16.20 -0.56
N GLY A 127 1.75 15.45 -0.67
CA GLY A 127 0.89 15.15 0.49
C GLY A 127 1.59 14.32 1.57
N VAL A 128 2.40 13.33 1.19
CA VAL A 128 3.11 12.50 2.18
C VAL A 128 4.26 13.27 2.82
N ILE A 129 5.00 14.08 2.06
CA ILE A 129 6.05 14.95 2.62
C ILE A 129 5.44 15.96 3.59
N GLU A 130 4.28 16.53 3.30
CA GLU A 130 3.58 17.45 4.21
C GLU A 130 3.22 16.78 5.55
N ILE A 131 2.67 15.57 5.53
CA ILE A 131 2.37 14.79 6.74
C ILE A 131 3.64 14.49 7.53
N LEU A 132 4.72 14.14 6.84
CA LEU A 132 6.00 13.85 7.45
C LEU A 132 6.60 15.10 8.11
N ASP A 133 6.50 16.27 7.46
CA ASP A 133 6.93 17.55 8.02
C ASP A 133 6.12 17.94 9.27
N TYR A 134 4.81 17.68 9.30
CA TYR A 134 4.00 17.87 10.50
C TYR A 134 4.44 16.95 11.65
N MET A 135 4.67 15.67 11.36
CA MET A 135 5.18 14.74 12.38
C MET A 135 6.53 15.19 12.92
N GLU A 136 7.49 15.53 12.06
CA GLU A 136 8.82 15.99 12.48
C GLU A 136 8.77 17.28 13.30
N LYS A 137 7.87 18.20 12.94
CA LYS A 137 7.70 19.48 13.65
C LYS A 137 7.10 19.31 15.05
N TYR A 138 6.05 18.49 15.18
CA TYR A 138 5.25 18.43 16.40
C TYR A 138 5.55 17.22 17.28
N SER A 139 6.09 16.14 16.71
CA SER A 139 6.47 14.91 17.42
C SER A 139 7.68 14.23 16.77
N PRO A 140 8.90 14.82 16.85
CA PRO A 140 10.09 14.37 16.12
C PRO A 140 10.58 12.98 16.49
N ASN A 141 10.11 12.41 17.59
CA ASN A 141 10.43 11.05 18.02
C ASN A 141 9.40 10.00 17.57
N ALA A 142 8.28 10.41 16.97
CA ALA A 142 7.26 9.51 16.47
C ALA A 142 7.78 8.65 15.29
N TRP A 143 7.15 7.51 15.08
CA TRP A 143 7.30 6.73 13.86
C TRP A 143 6.12 6.97 12.93
N MET A 144 6.39 7.17 11.64
CA MET A 144 5.37 7.16 10.60
C MET A 144 5.35 5.80 9.92
N LEU A 145 4.22 5.11 9.99
CA LEU A 145 3.94 3.91 9.19
C LEU A 145 3.14 4.37 7.98
N ASN A 146 3.83 4.43 6.83
CA ASN A 146 3.23 4.98 5.62
C ASN A 146 2.69 3.88 4.70
N TYR A 147 1.40 3.95 4.45
CA TYR A 147 0.63 3.05 3.61
C TYR A 147 0.07 3.76 2.36
N SER A 148 0.52 4.98 2.11
CA SER A 148 0.07 5.77 0.96
C SER A 148 0.73 5.27 -0.33
N ASN A 149 -0.07 5.23 -1.39
CA ASN A 149 0.33 4.73 -2.71
C ASN A 149 0.63 5.87 -3.71
N PRO A 150 1.39 5.55 -4.76
CA PRO A 150 2.18 4.34 -5.04
C PRO A 150 3.41 4.26 -4.12
N ALA A 151 3.46 3.20 -3.31
CA ALA A 151 4.41 3.13 -2.19
C ALA A 151 5.88 3.20 -2.63
N ALA A 152 6.26 2.64 -3.78
CA ALA A 152 7.63 2.73 -4.30
C ALA A 152 8.06 4.18 -4.62
N ILE A 153 7.21 4.93 -5.35
CA ILE A 153 7.50 6.33 -5.72
C ILE A 153 7.53 7.22 -4.47
N VAL A 154 6.57 7.01 -3.56
CA VAL A 154 6.51 7.76 -2.30
C VAL A 154 7.72 7.46 -1.42
N ALA A 155 8.12 6.20 -1.30
CA ALA A 155 9.30 5.81 -0.55
C ALA A 155 10.59 6.42 -1.12
N GLU A 156 10.76 6.41 -2.46
CA GLU A 156 11.89 7.08 -3.12
C GLU A 156 11.88 8.59 -2.86
N ALA A 157 10.71 9.23 -2.90
CA ALA A 157 10.60 10.67 -2.60
C ALA A 157 10.98 10.97 -1.14
N CYS A 158 10.52 10.16 -0.18
CA CYS A 158 10.90 10.30 1.23
C CYS A 158 12.41 10.11 1.43
N ARG A 159 13.00 9.09 0.79
CA ARG A 159 14.45 8.88 0.84
C ARG A 159 15.25 10.08 0.31
N VAL A 160 14.79 10.73 -0.76
CA VAL A 160 15.48 11.87 -1.37
C VAL A 160 15.26 13.16 -0.58
N LEU A 161 14.02 13.42 -0.18
CA LEU A 161 13.62 14.71 0.42
C LEU A 161 13.76 14.75 1.94
N ARG A 162 13.63 13.59 2.61
CA ARG A 162 13.66 13.47 4.08
C ARG A 162 14.46 12.23 4.51
N PRO A 163 15.76 12.12 4.17
CA PRO A 163 16.56 10.88 4.33
C PRO A 163 16.75 10.44 5.78
N ASN A 164 16.53 11.30 6.75
CA ASN A 164 16.71 11.01 8.16
C ASN A 164 15.40 10.82 8.93
N SER A 165 14.27 10.83 8.24
CA SER A 165 12.95 10.72 8.86
C SER A 165 12.69 9.32 9.42
N ARG A 166 11.95 9.28 10.53
CA ARG A 166 11.48 8.03 11.14
C ARG A 166 10.24 7.52 10.42
N ILE A 167 10.41 7.08 9.18
CA ILE A 167 9.34 6.56 8.33
C ILE A 167 9.64 5.13 7.92
N ILE A 168 8.60 4.29 7.93
CA ILE A 168 8.59 2.94 7.35
C ILE A 168 7.48 2.89 6.32
N ASN A 169 7.83 2.55 5.08
CA ASN A 169 6.87 2.37 3.99
C ASN A 169 6.50 0.91 3.88
N ILE A 170 5.19 0.62 3.79
CA ILE A 170 4.63 -0.73 3.78
C ILE A 170 3.56 -0.88 2.71
N CYS A 171 3.29 -2.13 2.34
CA CYS A 171 2.19 -2.52 1.46
C CYS A 171 1.55 -3.83 1.96
N ASP A 172 0.23 -3.95 1.83
CA ASP A 172 -0.54 -5.13 2.21
C ASP A 172 -0.53 -6.23 1.16
N MET A 173 -0.34 -5.88 -0.10
CA MET A 173 -0.44 -6.85 -1.21
C MET A 173 0.42 -8.11 -1.01
N PRO A 174 1.73 -8.04 -0.70
CA PRO A 174 2.49 -9.25 -0.46
C PRO A 174 2.02 -10.00 0.80
N ILE A 175 1.42 -9.31 1.75
CA ILE A 175 0.87 -9.93 2.97
C ILE A 175 -0.37 -10.76 2.66
N ASP A 176 -1.31 -10.25 1.85
CA ASP A 176 -2.45 -11.00 1.35
C ASP A 176 -2.01 -12.25 0.55
N LEU A 177 -1.01 -12.10 -0.31
CA LEU A 177 -0.47 -13.22 -1.07
C LEU A 177 0.18 -14.27 -0.15
N MET A 178 0.82 -13.87 0.94
CA MET A 178 1.35 -14.79 1.95
C MET A 178 0.23 -15.51 2.71
N ASP A 179 -0.87 -14.85 3.03
CA ASP A 179 -2.06 -15.49 3.61
C ASP A 179 -2.63 -16.54 2.67
N LYS A 180 -2.70 -16.25 1.36
CA LYS A 180 -3.12 -17.23 0.35
C LYS A 180 -2.15 -18.42 0.27
N MET A 181 -0.83 -18.17 0.22
CA MET A 181 0.17 -19.24 0.19
C MET A 181 0.17 -20.08 1.46
N SER A 182 -0.06 -19.51 2.63
CA SER A 182 -0.21 -20.27 3.87
C SER A 182 -1.41 -21.22 3.82
N ARG A 183 -2.57 -20.74 3.33
CA ARG A 183 -3.76 -21.58 3.13
C ARG A 183 -3.54 -22.72 2.12
N MET A 184 -2.84 -22.46 0.99
CA MET A 184 -2.45 -23.49 0.03
C MET A 184 -1.67 -24.63 0.67
N CYS A 185 -0.92 -24.32 1.75
CA CYS A 185 -0.11 -25.28 2.50
C CYS A 185 -0.80 -25.82 3.78
N GLY A 186 -2.06 -25.42 4.04
CA GLY A 186 -2.78 -25.83 5.25
C GLY A 186 -2.27 -25.15 6.54
N ILE A 187 -1.51 -24.07 6.42
CA ILE A 187 -1.00 -23.27 7.55
C ILE A 187 -2.05 -22.20 7.87
N LYS A 188 -2.41 -22.08 9.15
CA LYS A 188 -3.48 -21.18 9.58
C LYS A 188 -3.03 -19.72 9.73
N ASP A 189 -1.77 -19.52 10.06
CA ASP A 189 -1.21 -18.20 10.34
C ASP A 189 0.03 -17.96 9.47
N ARG A 190 -0.02 -16.96 8.58
CA ARG A 190 1.11 -16.59 7.71
C ARG A 190 2.38 -16.24 8.47
N ARG A 191 2.27 -15.83 9.76
CA ARG A 191 3.42 -15.51 10.61
C ARG A 191 4.29 -16.73 10.91
N GLU A 192 3.77 -17.94 10.68
CA GLU A 192 4.54 -19.19 10.77
C GLU A 192 5.43 -19.42 9.51
N LEU A 193 5.24 -18.64 8.43
CA LEU A 193 6.05 -18.75 7.22
C LEU A 193 7.41 -18.07 7.41
N GLN A 194 8.46 -18.79 7.05
CA GLN A 194 9.80 -18.24 6.86
C GLN A 194 10.04 -18.09 5.35
N TYR A 195 10.44 -16.90 4.91
CA TYR A 195 10.51 -16.61 3.49
C TYR A 195 11.70 -15.73 3.11
N SER A 196 12.12 -15.85 1.84
CA SER A 196 12.96 -14.87 1.15
C SER A 196 12.15 -14.21 0.04
N TYR A 197 12.15 -12.90 0.03
CA TYR A 197 11.45 -12.07 -0.96
C TYR A 197 12.34 -10.91 -1.38
N TYR A 198 12.34 -10.60 -2.64
CA TYR A 198 13.01 -9.41 -3.17
C TYR A 198 12.22 -8.81 -4.32
N GLY A 199 12.32 -7.52 -4.46
CA GLY A 199 11.66 -6.79 -5.52
C GLY A 199 11.57 -5.31 -5.24
N LEU A 200 10.69 -4.65 -5.98
CA LEU A 200 10.18 -3.32 -5.70
C LEU A 200 8.72 -3.48 -5.25
N ASN A 201 8.12 -2.46 -4.68
CA ASN A 201 6.71 -2.56 -4.32
C ASN A 201 5.86 -2.88 -5.57
N HIS A 202 4.94 -3.86 -5.45
CA HIS A 202 4.14 -4.43 -6.53
C HIS A 202 4.94 -5.12 -7.66
N PHE A 203 6.22 -5.39 -7.43
CA PHE A 203 7.13 -5.86 -8.49
C PHE A 203 8.22 -6.77 -7.90
N GLY A 204 7.81 -7.93 -7.37
CA GLY A 204 8.73 -8.78 -6.62
C GLY A 204 8.42 -10.27 -6.69
N TRP A 205 9.27 -11.06 -6.02
CA TRP A 205 9.26 -12.53 -6.09
C TRP A 205 9.66 -13.18 -4.78
N TRP A 206 8.96 -14.24 -4.39
CA TRP A 206 9.40 -15.18 -3.34
C TRP A 206 10.33 -16.22 -3.95
N SER A 207 11.53 -16.33 -3.42
CA SER A 207 12.54 -17.33 -3.85
C SER A 207 12.59 -18.53 -2.92
N LYS A 208 12.12 -18.40 -1.68
CA LYS A 208 12.07 -19.46 -0.67
C LYS A 208 10.90 -19.23 0.25
N ILE A 209 10.22 -20.33 0.59
CA ILE A 209 9.15 -20.32 1.60
C ILE A 209 9.25 -21.64 2.37
N TYR A 210 9.37 -21.53 3.70
CA TYR A 210 9.42 -22.66 4.63
C TYR A 210 8.35 -22.49 5.70
N ASP A 211 7.92 -23.61 6.30
CA ASP A 211 7.15 -23.56 7.54
C ASP A 211 8.06 -23.30 8.76
N LYS A 212 7.47 -23.25 9.95
CA LYS A 212 8.20 -23.04 11.22
C LYS A 212 9.13 -24.18 11.61
N GLU A 213 8.88 -25.39 11.11
CA GLU A 213 9.73 -26.57 11.28
C GLU A 213 10.88 -26.62 10.28
N GLY A 214 10.91 -25.72 9.29
CA GLY A 214 11.95 -25.64 8.24
C GLY A 214 11.69 -26.54 7.01
N ASN A 215 10.46 -27.06 6.85
CA ASN A 215 10.11 -27.82 5.66
C ASN A 215 9.91 -26.86 4.47
N ASP A 216 10.43 -27.23 3.29
CA ASP A 216 10.31 -26.46 2.07
C ASP A 216 8.88 -26.54 1.48
N LEU A 217 8.21 -25.41 1.42
CA LEU A 217 6.84 -25.29 0.89
C LEU A 217 6.81 -24.91 -0.59
N MET A 218 7.95 -24.53 -1.19
CA MET A 218 8.02 -24.10 -2.58
C MET A 218 7.46 -25.13 -3.57
N PRO A 219 7.74 -26.46 -3.45
CA PRO A 219 7.19 -27.44 -4.38
C PRO A 219 5.66 -27.46 -4.42
N GLN A 220 5.00 -27.43 -3.25
CA GLN A 220 3.54 -27.43 -3.14
C GLN A 220 2.93 -26.13 -3.69
N ILE A 221 3.51 -24.98 -3.34
CA ILE A 221 3.04 -23.67 -3.82
C ILE A 221 3.22 -23.59 -5.35
N LYS A 222 4.36 -24.01 -5.90
CA LYS A 222 4.63 -24.03 -7.35
C LYS A 222 3.63 -24.89 -8.11
N GLU A 223 3.28 -26.06 -7.58
CA GLU A 223 2.27 -26.94 -8.18
C GLU A 223 0.89 -26.25 -8.22
N HIS A 224 0.50 -25.59 -7.13
CA HIS A 224 -0.75 -24.84 -7.06
C HIS A 224 -0.74 -23.64 -8.02
N MET A 225 0.33 -22.85 -8.02
CA MET A 225 0.48 -21.68 -8.89
C MET A 225 0.39 -22.00 -10.37
N ALA A 226 0.98 -23.12 -10.79
CA ALA A 226 0.91 -23.58 -12.19
C ALA A 226 -0.52 -23.88 -12.67
N LYS A 227 -1.42 -24.30 -11.77
CA LYS A 227 -2.79 -24.69 -12.08
C LYS A 227 -3.78 -23.54 -11.87
N ASN A 228 -3.68 -22.85 -10.75
CA ASN A 228 -4.72 -21.99 -10.22
C ASN A 228 -4.29 -20.51 -10.04
N GLY A 229 -3.00 -20.18 -10.18
CA GLY A 229 -2.48 -18.91 -9.72
C GLY A 229 -2.66 -18.78 -8.21
N TYR A 230 -3.16 -17.63 -7.75
CA TYR A 230 -3.46 -17.39 -6.33
C TYR A 230 -4.92 -17.72 -5.94
N LEU A 231 -5.71 -18.31 -6.83
CA LEU A 231 -7.06 -18.76 -6.48
C LEU A 231 -6.98 -19.98 -5.55
N ASP A 232 -7.54 -19.87 -4.36
CA ASP A 232 -7.51 -20.91 -3.32
C ASP A 232 -8.88 -21.60 -3.09
N GLY A 233 -9.89 -21.22 -3.90
CA GLY A 233 -11.23 -21.81 -3.89
C GLY A 233 -12.20 -21.13 -2.91
N ILE A 234 -11.73 -20.25 -2.04
CA ILE A 234 -12.57 -19.50 -1.08
C ILE A 234 -13.38 -18.40 -1.79
N GLU A 235 -12.91 -17.92 -2.94
CA GLU A 235 -13.54 -16.85 -3.72
C GLU A 235 -14.99 -17.15 -4.11
N HIS A 236 -15.39 -18.42 -4.10
CA HIS A 236 -16.72 -18.89 -4.51
C HIS A 236 -17.55 -19.52 -3.39
N GLU A 237 -17.06 -19.54 -2.14
CA GLU A 237 -17.81 -20.10 -1.02
C GLU A 237 -18.98 -19.19 -0.64
N ALA A 238 -20.21 -19.65 -0.96
CA ALA A 238 -21.43 -18.97 -0.55
C ALA A 238 -21.54 -18.88 0.98
N GLY A 239 -21.67 -17.68 1.52
CA GLY A 239 -21.90 -17.44 2.95
C GLY A 239 -20.69 -16.99 3.76
N LYS A 240 -19.49 -16.93 3.21
CA LYS A 240 -18.37 -16.15 3.76
C LYS A 240 -18.38 -14.79 3.07
N GLU A 241 -18.74 -13.75 3.81
CA GLU A 241 -18.96 -12.38 3.32
C GLU A 241 -17.68 -11.60 2.92
N GLN A 242 -16.59 -12.28 2.62
CA GLN A 242 -15.53 -11.65 1.84
C GLN A 242 -15.90 -11.75 0.37
N HIS A 243 -16.71 -10.80 -0.09
CA HIS A 243 -16.87 -10.53 -1.51
C HIS A 243 -15.49 -10.14 -2.06
N VAL A 244 -14.77 -11.12 -2.59
CA VAL A 244 -13.60 -10.83 -3.41
C VAL A 244 -14.15 -10.18 -4.69
N GLU A 245 -13.83 -8.90 -4.89
CA GLU A 245 -14.28 -8.14 -6.06
C GLU A 245 -13.80 -8.86 -7.34
N GLU A 246 -14.62 -8.88 -8.38
CA GLU A 246 -14.39 -9.65 -9.61
C GLU A 246 -13.01 -9.35 -10.24
N SER A 247 -12.59 -8.11 -10.19
CA SER A 247 -11.27 -7.69 -10.66
C SER A 247 -10.10 -8.38 -9.95
N TRP A 248 -10.27 -8.76 -8.67
CA TRP A 248 -9.29 -9.53 -7.92
C TRP A 248 -9.28 -11.01 -8.30
N ILE A 249 -10.44 -11.62 -8.55
CA ILE A 249 -10.53 -13.00 -9.05
C ILE A 249 -9.75 -13.13 -10.35
N HIS A 250 -9.97 -12.20 -11.29
CA HIS A 250 -9.21 -12.14 -12.55
C HIS A 250 -7.70 -11.94 -12.30
N THR A 251 -7.33 -11.12 -11.33
CA THR A 251 -5.94 -10.85 -11.00
C THR A 251 -5.25 -12.07 -10.43
N PHE A 252 -5.87 -12.76 -9.49
CA PHE A 252 -5.32 -13.96 -8.87
C PHE A 252 -5.26 -15.13 -9.85
N GLY A 253 -6.27 -15.31 -10.71
CA GLY A 253 -6.26 -16.32 -11.75
C GLY A 253 -5.17 -16.11 -12.81
N LYS A 254 -4.94 -14.86 -13.24
CA LYS A 254 -3.89 -14.53 -14.22
C LYS A 254 -2.47 -14.76 -13.70
N ALA A 255 -2.28 -14.81 -12.38
CA ALA A 255 -0.98 -15.07 -11.76
C ALA A 255 -0.34 -16.41 -12.21
N LYS A 256 -1.12 -17.42 -12.65
CA LYS A 256 -0.59 -18.66 -13.24
C LYS A 256 0.24 -18.39 -14.51
N ASP A 257 -0.21 -17.46 -15.36
CA ASP A 257 0.49 -17.12 -16.59
C ASP A 257 1.75 -16.29 -16.28
N VAL A 258 1.67 -15.41 -15.29
CA VAL A 258 2.84 -14.67 -14.77
C VAL A 258 3.88 -15.65 -14.22
N TYR A 259 3.46 -16.63 -13.43
CA TYR A 259 4.32 -17.69 -12.90
C TYR A 259 4.98 -18.52 -14.02
N ALA A 260 4.25 -18.82 -15.09
CA ALA A 260 4.78 -19.61 -16.21
C ALA A 260 5.96 -18.92 -16.95
N VAL A 261 6.11 -17.61 -16.85
CA VAL A 261 7.25 -16.87 -17.43
C VAL A 261 8.56 -17.14 -16.68
N ASP A 262 8.47 -17.33 -15.36
CA ASP A 262 9.62 -17.59 -14.48
C ASP A 262 9.23 -18.54 -13.33
N PRO A 263 9.18 -19.86 -13.60
CA PRO A 263 8.67 -20.86 -12.66
C PRO A 263 9.65 -21.19 -11.51
N GLU A 264 10.83 -20.58 -11.47
CA GLU A 264 11.76 -20.79 -10.38
C GLU A 264 11.37 -20.04 -9.09
N THR A 265 10.59 -18.99 -9.24
CA THR A 265 10.13 -18.13 -8.13
C THR A 265 8.60 -17.97 -8.14
N ILE A 266 8.04 -17.50 -7.01
CA ILE A 266 6.61 -17.17 -6.94
C ILE A 266 6.45 -15.66 -7.14
N PRO A 267 5.80 -15.19 -8.21
CA PRO A 267 5.71 -13.77 -8.53
C PRO A 267 4.64 -13.05 -7.72
N ASN A 268 4.85 -11.75 -7.45
CA ASN A 268 3.78 -10.85 -7.05
C ASN A 268 2.75 -10.72 -8.20
N THR A 269 1.48 -10.75 -7.86
CA THR A 269 0.40 -10.78 -8.86
C THR A 269 0.32 -9.52 -9.73
N TYR A 270 0.82 -8.37 -9.25
CA TYR A 270 0.86 -7.12 -10.03
C TYR A 270 1.85 -7.15 -11.21
N LEU A 271 2.76 -8.11 -11.25
CA LEU A 271 3.61 -8.31 -12.43
C LEU A 271 2.81 -8.57 -13.72
N LYS A 272 1.54 -8.96 -13.61
CA LYS A 272 0.64 -9.07 -14.78
C LYS A 272 0.55 -7.77 -15.59
N TYR A 273 0.56 -6.61 -14.93
CA TYR A 273 0.45 -5.31 -15.61
C TYR A 273 1.66 -5.00 -16.49
N TYR A 274 2.81 -5.56 -16.14
CA TYR A 274 4.08 -5.36 -16.84
C TYR A 274 4.41 -6.47 -17.84
N LEU A 275 3.98 -7.70 -17.57
CA LEU A 275 4.28 -8.86 -18.43
C LEU A 275 3.17 -9.16 -19.44
N TYR A 276 1.94 -8.75 -19.15
CA TYR A 276 0.75 -8.95 -20.00
C TYR A 276 -0.06 -7.66 -20.14
N PRO A 277 0.57 -6.54 -20.55
CA PRO A 277 -0.13 -5.26 -20.69
C PRO A 277 -1.25 -5.30 -21.74
N ASP A 278 -1.08 -6.06 -22.81
CA ASP A 278 -2.06 -6.34 -23.85
C ASP A 278 -3.34 -6.98 -23.27
N TYR A 279 -3.19 -8.06 -22.53
CA TYR A 279 -4.30 -8.72 -21.85
C TYR A 279 -5.04 -7.77 -20.89
N VAL A 280 -4.31 -6.96 -20.14
CA VAL A 280 -4.92 -6.02 -19.21
C VAL A 280 -5.77 -4.99 -19.95
N VAL A 281 -5.26 -4.44 -21.07
CA VAL A 281 -5.99 -3.47 -21.89
C VAL A 281 -7.22 -4.10 -22.51
N GLU A 282 -7.09 -5.30 -23.11
CA GLU A 282 -8.18 -6.01 -23.77
C GLU A 282 -9.33 -6.39 -22.82
N THR A 283 -9.00 -6.66 -21.54
CA THR A 283 -9.98 -7.06 -20.53
C THR A 283 -10.51 -5.91 -19.67
N SER A 284 -10.01 -4.69 -19.87
CA SER A 284 -10.46 -3.50 -19.15
C SER A 284 -11.64 -2.83 -19.87
N ASP A 285 -12.67 -2.45 -19.12
CA ASP A 285 -13.72 -1.55 -19.62
C ASP A 285 -13.30 -0.09 -19.41
N PRO A 286 -13.04 0.70 -20.49
CA PRO A 286 -12.65 2.09 -20.35
C PRO A 286 -13.76 2.99 -19.78
N ASN A 287 -15.02 2.52 -19.74
CA ASN A 287 -16.13 3.27 -19.18
C ASN A 287 -16.37 2.95 -17.70
N TYR A 288 -15.99 1.74 -17.27
CA TYR A 288 -16.18 1.27 -15.89
C TYR A 288 -14.91 0.57 -15.40
N THR A 289 -13.98 1.36 -14.88
CA THR A 289 -12.69 0.87 -14.38
C THR A 289 -12.78 0.42 -12.93
N ARG A 290 -11.67 -0.07 -12.39
CA ARG A 290 -11.54 -0.43 -10.97
C ARG A 290 -11.90 0.76 -10.03
N ALA A 291 -11.61 2.00 -10.43
CA ALA A 291 -12.00 3.18 -9.67
C ALA A 291 -13.52 3.27 -9.50
N ASN A 292 -14.28 3.01 -10.57
CA ASN A 292 -15.74 2.99 -10.54
C ASN A 292 -16.27 1.87 -9.65
N GLU A 293 -15.70 0.66 -9.76
CA GLU A 293 -16.05 -0.48 -8.90
C GLU A 293 -15.88 -0.15 -7.41
N VAL A 294 -14.77 0.51 -7.03
CA VAL A 294 -14.51 0.93 -5.64
C VAL A 294 -15.47 2.02 -5.18
N MET A 295 -15.77 3.03 -6.03
CA MET A 295 -16.72 4.10 -5.69
C MET A 295 -18.12 3.56 -5.50
N ASP A 296 -18.57 2.66 -6.37
CA ASP A 296 -19.91 2.06 -6.31
C ASP A 296 -20.05 1.01 -5.20
N GLY A 297 -19.00 0.32 -4.87
CA GLY A 297 -18.96 -0.72 -3.83
C GLY A 297 -18.50 -0.18 -2.47
N ARG A 298 -17.20 -0.23 -2.23
CA ARG A 298 -16.57 0.05 -0.93
C ARG A 298 -16.90 1.45 -0.39
N GLU A 299 -16.78 2.48 -1.21
CA GLU A 299 -16.98 3.84 -0.74
C GLU A 299 -18.43 4.05 -0.28
N LYS A 300 -19.42 3.62 -1.08
CA LYS A 300 -20.82 3.70 -0.70
C LYS A 300 -21.14 2.88 0.54
N LYS A 301 -20.58 1.64 0.65
CA LYS A 301 -20.78 0.75 1.82
C LYS A 301 -20.26 1.41 3.10
N VAL A 302 -19.00 1.87 3.11
CA VAL A 302 -18.37 2.44 4.31
C VAL A 302 -19.05 3.72 4.76
N PHE A 303 -19.28 4.69 3.85
CA PHE A 303 -19.97 5.92 4.21
C PHE A 303 -21.46 5.71 4.55
N GLY A 304 -22.10 4.69 3.96
CA GLY A 304 -23.42 4.24 4.33
C GLY A 304 -23.46 3.76 5.79
N ALA A 305 -22.56 2.84 6.14
CA ALA A 305 -22.42 2.33 7.52
C ALA A 305 -22.13 3.45 8.53
N CYS A 306 -21.24 4.40 8.19
CA CYS A 306 -20.98 5.58 9.04
C CYS A 306 -22.26 6.38 9.31
N ARG A 307 -23.02 6.70 8.27
CA ARG A 307 -24.28 7.45 8.42
C ARG A 307 -25.32 6.69 9.23
N ASP A 308 -25.42 5.38 9.08
CA ASP A 308 -26.33 4.52 9.84
C ASP A 308 -25.96 4.49 11.33
N ILE A 309 -24.68 4.37 11.68
CA ILE A 309 -24.17 4.43 13.06
C ILE A 309 -24.53 5.78 13.68
N ILE A 310 -24.27 6.88 12.98
CA ILE A 310 -24.57 8.24 13.45
C ILE A 310 -26.09 8.40 13.66
N ALA A 311 -26.91 7.95 12.71
CA ALA A 311 -28.36 8.07 12.80
C ALA A 311 -28.97 7.24 13.93
N LYS A 312 -28.41 6.05 14.21
CA LYS A 312 -28.82 5.17 15.30
C LYS A 312 -28.28 5.63 16.67
N GLY A 313 -27.18 6.38 16.69
CA GLY A 313 -26.46 6.77 17.91
C GLY A 313 -25.77 5.59 18.61
N THR A 314 -25.53 4.48 17.89
CA THR A 314 -24.85 3.29 18.40
C THR A 314 -24.11 2.57 17.29
N ALA A 315 -22.94 2.03 17.61
CA ALA A 315 -22.16 1.19 16.72
C ALA A 315 -22.55 -0.30 16.80
N LYS A 316 -23.47 -0.66 17.70
CA LYS A 316 -23.97 -2.03 17.82
C LYS A 316 -24.65 -2.46 16.53
N ASP A 317 -24.23 -3.61 16.02
CA ASP A 317 -24.64 -4.11 14.69
C ASP A 317 -24.32 -3.12 13.54
N GLY A 318 -23.39 -2.20 13.76
CA GLY A 318 -22.82 -1.33 12.72
C GLY A 318 -21.91 -2.13 11.80
N GLY A 319 -22.03 -1.98 10.49
CA GLY A 319 -21.33 -2.77 9.49
C GLY A 319 -19.83 -2.46 9.31
N PHE A 320 -19.11 -2.11 10.39
CA PHE A 320 -17.67 -2.04 10.39
C PHE A 320 -17.09 -3.42 10.67
N GLU A 321 -16.17 -3.84 9.84
CA GLU A 321 -15.39 -5.04 10.04
C GLU A 321 -13.93 -4.65 10.28
N PRO A 322 -13.21 -5.37 11.17
CA PRO A 322 -11.78 -5.18 11.32
C PRO A 322 -11.11 -5.38 9.97
N ASP A 323 -10.19 -4.51 9.63
CA ASP A 323 -9.39 -4.69 8.44
C ASP A 323 -8.26 -5.68 8.75
N VAL A 324 -8.31 -6.87 8.16
CA VAL A 324 -7.27 -7.90 8.35
C VAL A 324 -5.88 -7.38 7.95
N HIS A 325 -5.82 -6.44 7.02
CA HIS A 325 -4.58 -5.78 6.62
C HIS A 325 -4.07 -4.82 7.70
N ALA A 326 -4.97 -4.24 8.51
CA ALA A 326 -4.59 -3.38 9.62
C ALA A 326 -3.83 -4.14 10.72
N ASN A 327 -4.00 -5.46 10.86
CA ASN A 327 -3.20 -6.29 11.76
C ASN A 327 -1.70 -6.13 11.49
N TYR A 328 -1.31 -6.06 10.21
CA TYR A 328 0.09 -5.89 9.85
C TYR A 328 0.67 -4.55 10.33
N ILE A 329 -0.13 -3.48 10.28
CA ILE A 329 0.26 -2.15 10.78
C ILE A 329 0.43 -2.19 12.30
N VAL A 330 -0.49 -2.84 13.01
CA VAL A 330 -0.43 -2.98 14.48
C VAL A 330 0.74 -3.87 14.89
N ASP A 331 0.97 -5.01 14.21
CA ASP A 331 2.14 -5.86 14.45
C ASP A 331 3.45 -5.07 14.29
N LEU A 332 3.57 -4.26 13.25
CA LEU A 332 4.73 -3.41 13.01
C LEU A 332 4.89 -2.33 14.09
N ALA A 333 3.79 -1.68 14.50
CA ALA A 333 3.80 -0.71 15.61
C ALA A 333 4.22 -1.38 16.94
N CYS A 334 3.72 -2.59 17.24
CA CYS A 334 4.14 -3.39 18.38
C CYS A 334 5.65 -3.70 18.34
N ALA A 335 6.17 -4.10 17.18
CA ALA A 335 7.58 -4.44 17.04
C ALA A 335 8.48 -3.23 17.33
N LEU A 336 8.11 -2.04 16.86
CA LEU A 336 8.81 -0.79 17.15
C LEU A 336 8.68 -0.38 18.63
N ALA A 337 7.48 -0.54 19.20
CA ALA A 337 7.17 -0.11 20.56
C ALA A 337 7.80 -1.01 21.64
N GLU A 338 7.74 -2.34 21.45
CA GLU A 338 8.09 -3.36 22.45
C GLU A 338 9.41 -4.09 22.13
N ASN A 339 10.09 -3.74 21.02
CA ASN A 339 11.35 -4.36 20.59
C ASN A 339 11.25 -5.89 20.39
N THR A 340 10.21 -6.36 19.68
CA THR A 340 9.94 -7.80 19.54
C THR A 340 10.93 -8.51 18.61
N LEU A 341 11.64 -7.78 17.76
CA LEU A 341 12.60 -8.29 16.76
C LEU A 341 11.96 -9.28 15.77
N GLU A 342 10.74 -8.98 15.35
CA GLU A 342 9.99 -9.79 14.41
C GLU A 342 10.34 -9.45 12.95
N ARG A 343 10.01 -10.38 12.04
CA ARG A 343 10.25 -10.24 10.61
C ARG A 343 9.08 -9.57 9.92
N PHE A 344 9.38 -8.49 9.17
CA PHE A 344 8.42 -7.75 8.34
C PHE A 344 8.94 -7.59 6.92
N LEU A 345 8.04 -7.49 5.95
CA LEU A 345 8.35 -7.12 4.58
C LEU A 345 8.19 -5.61 4.44
N LEU A 346 9.28 -4.89 4.20
CA LEU A 346 9.31 -3.43 4.21
C LEU A 346 9.89 -2.88 2.92
N ILE A 347 9.46 -1.66 2.55
CA ILE A 347 10.01 -0.90 1.43
C ILE A 347 11.10 0.02 1.99
N VAL A 348 12.35 -0.33 1.72
CA VAL A 348 13.54 0.26 2.34
C VAL A 348 14.66 0.51 1.32
N PRO A 349 15.63 1.41 1.59
CA PRO A 349 16.82 1.53 0.75
C PRO A 349 17.55 0.19 0.64
N ASN A 350 18.00 -0.16 -0.57
CA ASN A 350 18.69 -1.45 -0.81
C ASN A 350 19.93 -1.61 0.05
N ASP A 351 20.89 -0.69 -0.02
CA ASP A 351 22.15 -0.71 0.74
C ASP A 351 22.75 -2.12 0.92
N GLY A 352 22.72 -2.93 -0.14
CA GLY A 352 23.27 -4.29 -0.15
C GLY A 352 22.32 -5.42 0.26
N ALA A 353 21.05 -5.18 0.57
CA ALA A 353 20.07 -6.26 0.77
C ALA A 353 19.94 -7.16 -0.47
N VAL A 354 20.07 -6.57 -1.66
CA VAL A 354 20.22 -7.23 -2.96
C VAL A 354 21.58 -6.80 -3.55
N PRO A 355 22.67 -7.59 -3.40
CA PRO A 355 24.04 -7.14 -3.66
C PRO A 355 24.37 -6.77 -5.11
N ASN A 356 23.67 -7.36 -6.08
CA ASN A 356 23.88 -7.09 -7.51
C ASN A 356 22.87 -6.09 -8.10
N PHE A 357 22.22 -5.28 -7.24
CA PHE A 357 21.26 -4.27 -7.63
C PHE A 357 21.67 -2.87 -7.14
N ASP A 358 21.07 -1.81 -7.70
CA ASP A 358 21.37 -0.43 -7.35
C ASP A 358 21.26 -0.20 -5.82
N PRO A 359 22.34 0.20 -5.14
CA PRO A 359 22.33 0.38 -3.68
C PRO A 359 21.40 1.50 -3.20
N THR A 360 21.04 2.44 -4.07
CA THR A 360 20.16 3.58 -3.73
C THR A 360 18.69 3.34 -4.12
N ALA A 361 18.35 2.17 -4.68
CA ALA A 361 16.98 1.81 -4.99
C ALA A 361 16.15 1.59 -3.72
N MET A 362 14.88 1.95 -3.75
CA MET A 362 13.94 1.46 -2.74
C MET A 362 13.52 0.05 -3.13
N VAL A 363 13.79 -0.91 -2.25
CA VAL A 363 13.47 -2.33 -2.45
C VAL A 363 12.48 -2.82 -1.40
N GLU A 364 11.67 -3.80 -1.77
CA GLU A 364 10.76 -4.48 -0.84
C GLU A 364 11.42 -5.81 -0.45
N VAL A 365 11.86 -5.91 0.80
CA VAL A 365 12.64 -7.04 1.33
C VAL A 365 12.26 -7.34 2.79
N PRO A 366 12.50 -8.59 3.25
CA PRO A 366 12.36 -8.92 4.66
C PRO A 366 13.34 -8.13 5.52
N CYS A 367 12.83 -7.59 6.64
CA CYS A 367 13.58 -6.87 7.65
C CYS A 367 13.25 -7.42 9.04
N ILE A 368 14.17 -7.32 9.98
CA ILE A 368 13.90 -7.50 11.42
C ILE A 368 13.62 -6.12 12.01
N VAL A 369 12.50 -5.98 12.72
CA VAL A 369 12.06 -4.72 13.29
C VAL A 369 12.13 -4.74 14.80
N GLY A 370 12.70 -3.69 15.36
CA GLY A 370 12.76 -3.44 16.80
C GLY A 370 12.69 -1.94 17.11
N SER A 371 12.87 -1.57 18.37
CA SER A 371 12.68 -0.18 18.84
C SER A 371 13.61 0.86 18.16
N ASN A 372 14.72 0.40 17.58
CA ASN A 372 15.65 1.27 16.84
C ASN A 372 15.33 1.39 15.34
N GLY A 373 14.22 0.80 14.89
CA GLY A 373 13.83 0.73 13.48
C GLY A 373 13.98 -0.67 12.91
N PHE A 374 14.65 -0.81 11.77
CA PHE A 374 14.72 -2.08 11.05
C PHE A 374 16.15 -2.44 10.61
N GLU A 375 16.41 -3.75 10.52
CA GLU A 375 17.61 -4.33 9.93
C GLU A 375 17.23 -5.19 8.72
N LYS A 376 17.82 -4.90 7.56
CA LYS A 376 17.54 -5.61 6.30
C LYS A 376 18.15 -7.00 6.29
N ILE A 377 17.39 -7.99 5.83
CA ILE A 377 17.89 -9.34 5.60
C ILE A 377 18.43 -9.42 4.18
N CYS A 378 19.71 -9.76 4.02
CA CYS A 378 20.31 -9.95 2.70
C CYS A 378 19.64 -11.11 1.95
N GLN A 379 19.19 -10.85 0.71
CA GLN A 379 18.51 -11.81 -0.14
C GLN A 379 19.45 -12.53 -1.11
N GLY A 380 20.72 -12.12 -1.17
CA GLY A 380 21.67 -12.58 -2.16
C GLY A 380 21.46 -11.96 -3.55
N PRO A 381 22.26 -12.38 -4.55
CA PRO A 381 22.13 -11.85 -5.91
C PRO A 381 20.87 -12.37 -6.58
N ILE A 382 20.16 -11.48 -7.27
CA ILE A 382 18.96 -11.81 -8.03
C ILE A 382 19.30 -12.25 -9.46
N PRO A 383 18.44 -13.12 -10.08
CA PRO A 383 18.63 -13.59 -11.45
C PRO A 383 18.53 -12.46 -12.48
N GLN A 384 19.16 -12.67 -13.64
CA GLN A 384 19.30 -11.64 -14.70
C GLN A 384 17.96 -11.16 -15.25
N PHE A 385 16.98 -12.06 -15.41
CA PHE A 385 15.65 -11.70 -15.93
C PHE A 385 14.96 -10.70 -15.01
N GLN A 386 14.86 -11.03 -13.73
CA GLN A 386 14.22 -10.19 -12.70
C GLN A 386 14.99 -8.89 -12.50
N LYS A 387 16.34 -8.97 -12.48
CA LYS A 387 17.22 -7.80 -12.39
C LYS A 387 16.95 -6.80 -13.52
N GLY A 388 16.89 -7.26 -14.77
CA GLY A 388 16.60 -6.39 -15.91
C GLY A 388 15.25 -5.69 -15.83
N LEU A 389 14.21 -6.41 -15.36
CA LEU A 389 12.90 -5.83 -15.14
C LEU A 389 12.92 -4.78 -14.01
N MET A 390 13.58 -5.08 -12.89
CA MET A 390 13.70 -4.18 -11.75
C MET A 390 14.53 -2.94 -12.08
N GLU A 391 15.63 -3.05 -12.84
CA GLU A 391 16.45 -1.91 -13.27
C GLU A 391 15.66 -0.92 -14.11
N GLN A 392 14.81 -1.43 -15.00
CA GLN A 392 13.91 -0.58 -15.78
C GLN A 392 12.90 0.13 -14.88
N GLN A 393 12.20 -0.60 -14.00
CA GLN A 393 11.15 -0.05 -13.16
C GLN A 393 11.70 0.95 -12.12
N VAL A 394 12.81 0.66 -11.45
CA VAL A 394 13.41 1.61 -10.48
C VAL A 394 13.87 2.90 -11.15
N SER A 395 14.31 2.82 -12.41
CA SER A 395 14.67 4.02 -13.19
C SER A 395 13.43 4.88 -13.46
N VAL A 396 12.26 4.29 -13.72
CA VAL A 396 10.98 5.01 -13.83
C VAL A 396 10.67 5.74 -12.53
N GLU A 397 10.72 5.05 -11.40
CA GLU A 397 10.40 5.61 -10.07
C GLU A 397 11.31 6.80 -9.71
N LYS A 398 12.62 6.65 -9.94
CA LYS A 398 13.60 7.72 -9.73
C LYS A 398 13.36 8.93 -10.65
N LEU A 399 13.05 8.71 -11.92
CA LEU A 399 12.75 9.79 -12.87
C LEU A 399 11.48 10.55 -12.47
N VAL A 400 10.45 9.87 -11.95
CA VAL A 400 9.23 10.52 -11.43
C VAL A 400 9.56 11.44 -10.27
N VAL A 401 10.34 10.98 -9.30
CA VAL A 401 10.76 11.80 -8.15
C VAL A 401 11.62 12.98 -8.59
N GLN A 402 12.57 12.76 -9.51
CA GLN A 402 13.38 13.84 -10.08
C GLN A 402 12.52 14.86 -10.84
N ALA A 403 11.53 14.40 -11.62
CA ALA A 403 10.60 15.27 -12.33
C ALA A 403 9.81 16.15 -11.35
N TRP A 404 9.36 15.58 -10.25
CA TRP A 404 8.64 16.29 -9.21
C TRP A 404 9.52 17.36 -8.53
N VAL A 405 10.75 16.99 -8.15
CA VAL A 405 11.69 17.87 -7.44
C VAL A 405 12.15 19.03 -8.31
N GLU A 406 12.41 18.79 -9.59
CA GLU A 406 12.95 19.76 -10.53
C GLU A 406 11.87 20.53 -11.32
N GLY A 407 10.60 20.12 -11.23
CA GLY A 407 9.54 20.63 -12.10
C GLY A 407 9.81 20.30 -13.57
N SER A 408 10.32 19.10 -13.88
CA SER A 408 10.83 18.78 -15.22
C SER A 408 9.86 17.94 -16.05
N TYR A 409 9.27 18.56 -17.08
CA TYR A 409 8.50 17.86 -18.12
C TYR A 409 9.32 16.75 -18.79
N GLN A 410 10.58 17.06 -19.15
CA GLN A 410 11.45 16.12 -19.86
C GLN A 410 11.68 14.82 -19.06
N LYS A 411 11.93 14.92 -17.75
CA LYS A 411 12.13 13.75 -16.90
C LYS A 411 10.87 12.91 -16.76
N LEU A 412 9.70 13.54 -16.64
CA LEU A 412 8.44 12.82 -16.56
C LEU A 412 8.10 12.12 -17.88
N TRP A 413 8.38 12.75 -19.01
CA TRP A 413 8.28 12.11 -20.32
C TRP A 413 9.25 10.92 -20.47
N GLN A 414 10.48 11.05 -19.98
CA GLN A 414 11.44 9.94 -19.93
C GLN A 414 10.93 8.78 -19.07
N ALA A 415 10.35 9.07 -17.90
CA ALA A 415 9.76 8.05 -17.02
C ALA A 415 8.64 7.26 -17.73
N LEU A 416 7.70 7.98 -18.35
CA LEU A 416 6.62 7.37 -19.13
C LEU A 416 7.15 6.56 -20.33
N THR A 417 8.15 7.10 -21.04
CA THR A 417 8.77 6.41 -22.20
C THR A 417 9.48 5.13 -21.80
N LEU A 418 10.09 5.12 -20.60
CA LEU A 418 10.79 3.95 -20.05
C LEU A 418 9.84 2.92 -19.44
N SER A 419 8.62 3.31 -19.10
CA SER A 419 7.64 2.39 -18.53
C SER A 419 7.32 1.24 -19.48
N LYS A 420 7.44 -0.01 -18.99
CA LYS A 420 7.16 -1.22 -19.79
C LYS A 420 5.70 -1.32 -20.24
N THR A 421 4.80 -0.54 -19.65
CA THR A 421 3.36 -0.53 -19.99
C THR A 421 3.02 0.42 -21.13
N ILE A 422 3.99 1.16 -21.69
CA ILE A 422 3.80 2.17 -22.72
C ILE A 422 4.64 1.81 -23.95
N PRO A 423 4.06 1.70 -25.15
CA PRO A 423 4.73 1.12 -26.31
C PRO A 423 5.74 2.06 -27.00
N SER A 424 5.62 3.37 -26.83
CA SER A 424 6.50 4.33 -27.52
C SER A 424 6.54 5.71 -26.87
N ALA A 425 7.60 6.48 -27.15
CA ALA A 425 7.76 7.86 -26.69
C ALA A 425 6.65 8.81 -27.23
N SER A 426 6.09 8.54 -28.40
CA SER A 426 4.98 9.33 -28.93
C SER A 426 3.69 9.11 -28.17
N VAL A 427 3.37 7.87 -27.79
CA VAL A 427 2.24 7.54 -26.94
C VAL A 427 2.46 8.08 -25.53
N ALA A 428 3.66 7.93 -24.98
CA ALA A 428 4.04 8.51 -23.68
C ALA A 428 3.81 10.02 -23.63
N LYS A 429 4.13 10.75 -24.73
CA LYS A 429 3.91 12.19 -24.81
C LYS A 429 2.43 12.55 -24.79
N GLN A 430 1.60 11.85 -25.56
CA GLN A 430 0.16 12.09 -25.62
C GLN A 430 -0.50 11.87 -24.25
N ILE A 431 -0.12 10.79 -23.56
CA ILE A 431 -0.58 10.50 -22.20
C ILE A 431 -0.13 11.60 -21.24
N LEU A 432 1.14 12.02 -21.30
CA LEU A 432 1.70 13.06 -20.42
C LEU A 432 0.96 14.40 -20.59
N ASP A 433 0.74 14.84 -21.83
CA ASP A 433 0.08 16.11 -22.10
C ASP A 433 -1.36 16.13 -21.53
N GLU A 434 -2.10 15.01 -21.63
CA GLU A 434 -3.44 14.88 -21.04
C GLU A 434 -3.41 14.76 -19.49
N LEU A 435 -2.43 14.03 -18.94
CA LEU A 435 -2.26 13.92 -17.49
C LEU A 435 -1.88 15.26 -16.85
N ILE A 436 -1.06 16.10 -17.50
CA ILE A 436 -0.72 17.45 -17.01
C ILE A 436 -1.99 18.29 -16.88
N GLU A 437 -2.84 18.33 -17.93
CA GLU A 437 -4.08 19.10 -17.87
C GLU A 437 -5.02 18.60 -16.77
N ALA A 438 -5.15 17.27 -16.62
CA ALA A 438 -5.98 16.66 -15.60
C ALA A 438 -5.47 16.91 -14.16
N ASN A 439 -4.17 17.11 -13.99
CA ASN A 439 -3.52 17.24 -12.69
C ASN A 439 -3.00 18.64 -12.36
N LYS A 440 -3.37 19.65 -13.12
CA LYS A 440 -2.86 21.03 -12.97
C LYS A 440 -3.02 21.64 -11.58
N ASP A 441 -4.04 21.19 -10.82
CA ASP A 441 -4.29 21.67 -9.46
C ASP A 441 -3.53 20.87 -8.39
N PHE A 442 -2.83 19.79 -8.77
CA PHE A 442 -2.19 18.85 -7.85
C PHE A 442 -0.69 18.70 -8.07
N TRP A 443 -0.23 18.82 -9.30
CA TRP A 443 1.18 18.64 -9.64
C TRP A 443 1.94 19.95 -9.52
N PRO A 444 3.27 19.91 -9.27
CA PRO A 444 4.10 21.07 -9.47
C PRO A 444 4.08 21.50 -10.95
N GLU A 445 4.32 22.77 -11.21
CA GLU A 445 4.48 23.26 -12.58
C GLU A 445 5.66 22.57 -13.26
N LEU A 446 5.41 21.94 -14.42
CA LEU A 446 6.43 21.26 -15.21
C LEU A 446 6.92 22.16 -16.35
N LYS A 447 8.23 22.30 -16.48
CA LYS A 447 8.93 23.13 -17.47
C LYS A 447 9.79 22.30 -18.40
#